data_a572da954b99faa9a8b12dbc0a819f18
#
_entry.id   a572da954b99faa9a8b12dbc0a819f18
#
_cell.length_a   1.000
_cell.length_b   1.000
_cell.length_c   1.000
_cell.angle_alpha   90.00
_cell.angle_beta   90.00
_cell.angle_gamma   90.00
#
_symmetry.space_group_name_H-M   'P 1'
#
loop_
_entity.id
_entity.type
_entity.pdbx_description
1 polymer ?
#
loop_
_entity_poly.entity_id
_entity_poly.type
_entity_poly.pdbx_seq_one_letter_code
_entity_poly.pdbx_strand_id
1 'polypeptide(L)'
;MKNLVDYIFIFLYSVLMVFLWKICKYGFWRYWINWIIPILFLILVCIIYKILNRNIESSRKSRRIKLYLFIIVTLIFGGMIIHTAIPYNGKLSWKVDEMLNHKRVRYVHRNIFNDGIEGLLEDLEKKFTLPDTLYVDNELLIRFDGDGEITKLEGMIYGKDEKGKVNSYLLSFKNKKLEVWLNKDAGFELDENRALDPMIKLLKKSKYQKEIDAWKKIYGDVDFGIIYYGLKEFFYSDGTKVLGSKKENDDVFKTLDQGGEVKANALSIFIPDKEITPINFIINPEIISSETRNAQLEEEVIEKSKGEDSWTLDKNTGTMYTFLKSNKNIGFRLVVTDAALGSRFYKLEKTSDGGKTWENINSNPFLDGTGVAEGIEFLNENFGFAGLQGGSGEHSEIYVTSDGGANFEKINLPYEKVQNLPEKGKEYGITIENYKYLKMPRMVGNKIYILATPDSFEEEGIEFYSEDEGKTWQVFK
;
A
#
# COMPACT_ATOMS: atom_id res chain seq x y z
N MET A 1 62.99 14.63 -6.13
CA MET A 1 61.80 15.48 -5.95
C MET A 1 60.68 15.09 -6.95
N LYS A 2 60.84 15.03 -8.27
CA LYS A 2 59.77 14.77 -9.25
C LYS A 2 59.04 13.45 -9.01
N ASN A 3 59.74 12.35 -8.71
CA ASN A 3 59.09 11.07 -8.39
C ASN A 3 58.21 11.14 -7.11
N LEU A 4 58.62 11.90 -6.11
CA LEU A 4 57.87 12.12 -4.89
C LEU A 4 56.53 12.87 -5.17
N VAL A 5 56.61 13.93 -5.99
CA VAL A 5 55.43 14.70 -6.41
C VAL A 5 54.41 13.84 -7.18
N ASP A 6 54.90 12.90 -8.03
CA ASP A 6 54.01 12.00 -8.74
C ASP A 6 53.26 11.03 -7.79
N TYR A 7 53.95 10.50 -6.77
CA TYR A 7 53.30 9.65 -5.76
C TYR A 7 52.35 10.42 -4.87
N ILE A 8 52.69 11.68 -4.48
CA ILE A 8 51.80 12.57 -3.77
C ILE A 8 50.55 12.85 -4.60
N PHE A 9 50.70 13.07 -5.91
CA PHE A 9 49.53 13.28 -6.80
C PHE A 9 48.65 12.05 -6.85
N ILE A 10 49.17 10.85 -6.98
CA ILE A 10 48.38 9.59 -6.99
C ILE A 10 47.69 9.40 -5.65
N PHE A 11 48.34 9.69 -4.53
CA PHE A 11 47.77 9.61 -3.20
C PHE A 11 46.60 10.60 -3.05
N LEU A 12 46.77 11.88 -3.40
CA LEU A 12 45.71 12.90 -3.34
C LEU A 12 44.54 12.53 -4.25
N TYR A 13 44.83 12.01 -5.45
CA TYR A 13 43.82 11.47 -6.35
C TYR A 13 43.04 10.32 -5.73
N SER A 14 43.73 9.37 -5.09
CA SER A 14 43.03 8.26 -4.39
C SER A 14 42.14 8.75 -3.28
N VAL A 15 42.58 9.71 -2.48
CA VAL A 15 41.77 10.33 -1.44
C VAL A 15 40.55 11.04 -2.03
N LEU A 16 40.73 11.78 -3.13
CA LEU A 16 39.60 12.42 -3.84
C LEU A 16 38.60 11.39 -4.34
N MET A 17 39.04 10.26 -4.89
CA MET A 17 38.16 9.19 -5.34
C MET A 17 37.38 8.52 -4.20
N VAL A 18 38.00 8.36 -3.01
CA VAL A 18 37.30 7.92 -1.78
C VAL A 18 36.18 8.89 -1.42
N PHE A 19 36.45 10.19 -1.43
CA PHE A 19 35.43 11.20 -1.13
C PHE A 19 34.30 11.18 -2.16
N LEU A 20 34.63 11.07 -3.45
CA LEU A 20 33.67 11.00 -4.53
C LEU A 20 32.76 9.76 -4.38
N TRP A 21 33.35 8.59 -4.11
CA TRP A 21 32.59 7.37 -3.82
C TRP A 21 31.66 7.54 -2.62
N LYS A 22 32.16 8.13 -1.52
CA LYS A 22 31.33 8.38 -0.35
C LYS A 22 30.17 9.34 -0.64
N ILE A 23 30.38 10.39 -1.43
CA ILE A 23 29.30 11.29 -1.88
C ILE A 23 28.27 10.52 -2.69
N CYS A 24 28.69 9.67 -3.62
CA CYS A 24 27.80 8.83 -4.43
C CYS A 24 27.00 7.83 -3.58
N LYS A 25 27.63 7.28 -2.54
CA LYS A 25 26.99 6.27 -1.67
C LYS A 25 26.06 6.89 -0.62
N TYR A 26 26.48 7.97 0.07
CA TYR A 26 25.80 8.52 1.23
C TYR A 26 25.16 9.90 0.99
N GLY A 27 25.44 10.52 -0.16
CA GLY A 27 24.97 11.86 -0.50
C GLY A 27 25.95 12.97 -0.07
N PHE A 28 25.59 14.18 -0.47
CA PHE A 28 26.41 15.36 -0.24
C PHE A 28 26.25 15.86 1.20
N TRP A 29 27.29 15.71 2.03
CA TRP A 29 27.33 16.28 3.37
C TRP A 29 28.25 17.51 3.40
N ARG A 30 27.72 18.61 3.94
CA ARG A 30 28.36 19.92 4.00
C ARG A 30 29.80 19.86 4.54
N TYR A 31 30.11 18.95 5.46
CA TYR A 31 31.45 18.75 6.02
C TYR A 31 32.50 18.26 5.00
N TRP A 32 32.11 17.62 3.90
CA TRP A 32 33.03 17.04 2.95
C TRP A 32 33.59 18.07 1.98
N ILE A 33 32.89 19.19 1.73
CA ILE A 33 33.36 20.32 0.94
C ILE A 33 34.65 20.87 1.54
N ASN A 34 34.71 21.02 2.86
CA ASN A 34 35.85 21.58 3.57
C ASN A 34 37.13 20.75 3.38
N TRP A 35 37.00 19.45 3.04
CA TRP A 35 38.14 18.59 2.73
C TRP A 35 38.43 18.46 1.23
N ILE A 36 37.42 18.51 0.38
CA ILE A 36 37.56 18.41 -1.07
C ILE A 36 38.28 19.62 -1.64
N ILE A 37 37.94 20.83 -1.21
CA ILE A 37 38.57 22.06 -1.71
C ILE A 37 40.08 22.10 -1.46
N PRO A 38 40.61 21.83 -0.26
CA PRO A 38 42.07 21.76 -0.04
C PRO A 38 42.75 20.67 -0.87
N ILE A 39 42.11 19.51 -1.04
CA ILE A 39 42.66 18.41 -1.86
C ILE A 39 42.76 18.83 -3.33
N LEU A 40 41.72 19.46 -3.89
CA LEU A 40 41.75 19.97 -5.27
C LEU A 40 42.81 21.05 -5.42
N PHE A 41 42.98 21.92 -4.45
CA PHE A 41 44.03 22.93 -4.45
C PHE A 41 45.41 22.30 -4.46
N LEU A 42 45.69 21.29 -3.62
CA LEU A 42 46.97 20.56 -3.61
C LEU A 42 47.21 19.80 -4.92
N ILE A 43 46.19 19.22 -5.52
CA ILE A 43 46.29 18.60 -6.86
C ILE A 43 46.69 19.64 -7.91
N LEU A 44 46.07 20.83 -7.87
CA LEU A 44 46.38 21.94 -8.76
C LEU A 44 47.86 22.36 -8.61
N VAL A 45 48.31 22.53 -7.35
CA VAL A 45 49.73 22.82 -7.07
C VAL A 45 50.67 21.77 -7.65
N CYS A 46 50.36 20.47 -7.52
CA CYS A 46 51.13 19.37 -8.11
C CYS A 46 51.14 19.47 -9.63
N ILE A 47 50.04 19.83 -10.28
CA ILE A 47 49.96 20.02 -11.75
C ILE A 47 50.80 21.18 -12.18
N ILE A 48 50.70 22.35 -11.52
CA ILE A 48 51.51 23.53 -11.81
C ILE A 48 53.01 23.21 -11.67
N TYR A 49 53.40 22.55 -10.58
CA TYR A 49 54.80 22.10 -10.39
C TYR A 49 55.27 21.23 -11.52
N LYS A 50 54.48 20.28 -12.00
CA LYS A 50 54.80 19.41 -13.15
C LYS A 50 54.99 20.17 -14.45
N ILE A 51 54.15 21.21 -14.68
CA ILE A 51 54.24 22.07 -15.88
C ILE A 51 55.54 22.84 -15.86
N LEU A 52 55.83 23.49 -14.72
CA LEU A 52 57.08 24.29 -14.57
C LEU A 52 58.37 23.44 -14.68
N ASN A 53 58.32 22.21 -14.22
CA ASN A 53 59.50 21.31 -14.25
C ASN A 53 59.44 20.25 -15.39
N ARG A 54 58.87 20.61 -16.54
CA ARG A 54 58.62 19.71 -17.67
C ARG A 54 59.89 19.01 -18.23
N ASN A 55 61.05 19.69 -18.15
CA ASN A 55 62.27 19.23 -18.76
C ASN A 55 63.08 18.17 -17.98
N ILE A 56 62.60 17.73 -16.81
CA ILE A 56 63.31 16.71 -16.03
C ILE A 56 62.82 15.32 -16.48
N GLU A 57 63.65 14.51 -17.07
CA GLU A 57 63.35 13.17 -17.55
C GLU A 57 63.11 12.21 -16.39
N SER A 58 62.01 11.46 -16.45
CA SER A 58 61.71 10.32 -15.57
C SER A 58 61.97 9.02 -16.33
N SER A 59 62.56 8.02 -15.66
CA SER A 59 62.76 6.69 -16.22
C SER A 59 61.46 6.12 -16.81
N ARG A 60 61.58 5.51 -18.03
CA ARG A 60 60.43 4.87 -18.71
C ARG A 60 59.71 3.84 -17.80
N LYS A 61 60.47 3.06 -17.00
CA LYS A 61 59.94 2.09 -16.04
C LYS A 61 59.10 2.75 -14.93
N SER A 62 59.59 3.84 -14.33
CA SER A 62 58.92 4.60 -13.32
C SER A 62 57.60 5.22 -13.84
N ARG A 63 57.59 5.73 -15.08
CA ARG A 63 56.41 6.30 -15.72
C ARG A 63 55.32 5.25 -15.93
N ARG A 64 55.66 4.03 -16.37
CA ARG A 64 54.71 2.92 -16.55
C ARG A 64 54.09 2.48 -15.22
N ILE A 65 54.90 2.32 -14.15
CA ILE A 65 54.37 1.94 -12.82
C ILE A 65 53.35 2.97 -12.31
N LYS A 66 53.64 4.24 -12.42
CA LYS A 66 52.73 5.31 -12.01
C LYS A 66 51.43 5.31 -12.82
N LEU A 67 51.52 5.08 -14.13
CA LEU A 67 50.34 4.96 -14.98
C LEU A 67 49.50 3.76 -14.58
N TYR A 68 50.09 2.60 -14.32
CA TYR A 68 49.33 1.43 -13.85
C TYR A 68 48.68 1.65 -12.51
N LEU A 69 49.35 2.27 -11.54
CA LEU A 69 48.75 2.62 -10.25
C LEU A 69 47.55 3.56 -10.42
N PHE A 70 47.67 4.59 -11.24
CA PHE A 70 46.59 5.50 -11.53
C PHE A 70 45.37 4.79 -12.15
N ILE A 71 45.62 3.93 -13.14
CA ILE A 71 44.57 3.13 -13.80
C ILE A 71 43.90 2.19 -12.79
N ILE A 72 44.67 1.49 -11.95
CA ILE A 72 44.11 0.58 -10.94
C ILE A 72 43.22 1.32 -9.97
N VAL A 73 43.68 2.46 -9.44
CA VAL A 73 42.85 3.30 -8.55
C VAL A 73 41.55 3.75 -9.23
N THR A 74 41.66 4.21 -10.49
CA THR A 74 40.51 4.65 -11.27
C THR A 74 39.49 3.52 -11.49
N LEU A 75 39.96 2.31 -11.83
CA LEU A 75 39.11 1.16 -12.08
C LEU A 75 38.43 0.69 -10.80
N ILE A 76 39.13 0.61 -9.66
CA ILE A 76 38.55 0.20 -8.38
C ILE A 76 37.48 1.18 -7.95
N PHE A 77 37.81 2.45 -7.81
CA PHE A 77 36.83 3.46 -7.35
C PHE A 77 35.77 3.77 -8.40
N GLY A 78 36.10 3.71 -9.69
CA GLY A 78 35.11 3.83 -10.76
C GLY A 78 34.06 2.72 -10.69
N GLY A 79 34.49 1.47 -10.48
CA GLY A 79 33.59 0.33 -10.25
C GLY A 79 32.74 0.52 -9.00
N MET A 80 33.33 0.97 -7.90
CA MET A 80 32.60 1.28 -6.67
C MET A 80 31.55 2.40 -6.86
N ILE A 81 31.89 3.45 -7.62
CA ILE A 81 30.94 4.55 -7.93
C ILE A 81 29.81 4.04 -8.81
N ILE A 82 30.12 3.28 -9.87
CA ILE A 82 29.11 2.67 -10.76
C ILE A 82 28.17 1.77 -9.94
N HIS A 83 28.70 0.98 -9.01
CA HIS A 83 27.88 0.17 -8.12
C HIS A 83 26.89 1.00 -7.30
N THR A 84 27.22 2.23 -6.90
CA THR A 84 26.29 3.11 -6.19
C THR A 84 25.19 3.70 -7.08
N ALA A 85 25.29 3.58 -8.39
CA ALA A 85 24.26 3.97 -9.36
C ALA A 85 23.20 2.88 -9.57
N ILE A 86 23.46 1.64 -9.14
CA ILE A 86 22.49 0.55 -9.17
C ILE A 86 21.40 0.82 -8.10
N PRO A 87 20.12 0.56 -8.38
CA PRO A 87 19.04 0.77 -7.44
C PRO A 87 19.34 0.20 -6.05
N TYR A 88 18.99 0.95 -5.01
CA TYR A 88 19.19 0.66 -3.57
C TYR A 88 20.64 0.63 -3.06
N ASN A 89 21.67 0.74 -3.91
CA ASN A 89 23.08 0.65 -3.50
C ASN A 89 23.73 1.98 -3.08
N GLY A 90 23.06 3.11 -3.29
CA GLY A 90 23.57 4.42 -2.87
C GLY A 90 22.71 5.61 -3.28
N LYS A 91 23.05 6.80 -2.79
CA LYS A 91 22.35 8.05 -3.12
C LYS A 91 22.44 8.41 -4.61
N LEU A 92 23.48 7.96 -5.29
CA LEU A 92 23.63 8.19 -6.73
C LEU A 92 22.51 7.51 -7.51
N SER A 93 22.04 6.31 -7.09
CA SER A 93 20.93 5.62 -7.77
C SER A 93 19.64 6.46 -7.76
N TRP A 94 19.35 7.15 -6.67
CA TRP A 94 18.20 8.04 -6.58
C TRP A 94 18.30 9.24 -7.52
N LYS A 95 19.53 9.79 -7.70
CA LYS A 95 19.75 10.87 -8.65
C LYS A 95 19.64 10.41 -10.10
N VAL A 96 20.13 9.21 -10.39
CA VAL A 96 19.97 8.59 -11.70
C VAL A 96 18.51 8.33 -11.99
N ASP A 97 17.75 7.78 -11.03
CA ASP A 97 16.32 7.56 -11.14
C ASP A 97 15.57 8.88 -11.38
N GLU A 98 15.83 9.91 -10.57
CA GLU A 98 15.27 11.26 -10.76
C GLU A 98 15.53 11.80 -12.17
N MET A 99 16.77 11.65 -12.68
CA MET A 99 17.13 12.13 -14.04
C MET A 99 16.42 11.35 -15.16
N LEU A 100 16.22 10.06 -14.98
CA LEU A 100 15.63 9.19 -15.99
C LEU A 100 14.09 9.28 -15.96
N ASN A 101 13.50 9.28 -14.79
CA ASN A 101 12.07 9.04 -14.59
C ASN A 101 11.28 10.30 -14.20
N HIS A 102 11.92 11.32 -13.63
CA HIS A 102 11.26 12.61 -13.36
C HIS A 102 11.39 13.54 -14.57
N LYS A 103 10.28 13.93 -15.14
CA LYS A 103 10.21 14.83 -16.31
C LYS A 103 9.31 16.02 -16.03
N ARG A 104 9.73 17.18 -16.53
CA ARG A 104 8.87 18.35 -16.65
C ARG A 104 8.22 18.35 -18.02
N VAL A 105 6.91 18.44 -18.02
CA VAL A 105 6.10 18.53 -19.24
C VAL A 105 5.67 19.99 -19.43
N ARG A 106 5.74 20.46 -20.66
CA ARG A 106 5.15 21.76 -21.02
C ARG A 106 3.64 21.57 -21.13
N TYR A 107 2.93 22.00 -20.07
CA TYR A 107 1.48 21.94 -20.03
C TYR A 107 0.89 23.17 -20.72
N VAL A 108 0.33 22.99 -21.90
CA VAL A 108 -0.22 24.04 -22.76
C VAL A 108 -1.74 24.04 -22.70
N HIS A 109 -2.36 22.87 -22.77
CA HIS A 109 -3.81 22.66 -22.74
C HIS A 109 -4.32 22.68 -21.30
N ARG A 110 -4.43 23.87 -20.70
CA ARG A 110 -4.71 24.06 -19.28
C ARG A 110 -6.12 24.52 -18.97
N ASN A 111 -6.97 24.69 -19.97
CA ASN A 111 -8.34 25.12 -19.73
C ASN A 111 -9.28 23.91 -19.71
N ILE A 112 -9.77 23.57 -18.51
CA ILE A 112 -10.60 22.36 -18.33
C ILE A 112 -11.92 22.42 -19.09
N PHE A 113 -12.44 23.62 -19.39
CA PHE A 113 -13.67 23.79 -20.17
C PHE A 113 -13.45 23.54 -21.67
N ASN A 114 -12.30 23.93 -22.19
CA ASN A 114 -11.97 23.85 -23.62
C ASN A 114 -11.21 22.57 -23.96
N ASP A 115 -10.23 22.22 -23.14
CA ASP A 115 -9.26 21.16 -23.43
C ASP A 115 -9.62 19.84 -22.73
N GLY A 116 -10.43 19.90 -21.66
CA GLY A 116 -10.76 18.73 -20.85
C GLY A 116 -9.52 18.05 -20.27
N ILE A 117 -9.65 16.77 -19.94
CA ILE A 117 -8.50 15.92 -19.51
C ILE A 117 -7.70 15.45 -20.75
N GLU A 118 -8.29 15.46 -21.92
CA GLU A 118 -7.64 15.07 -23.18
C GLU A 118 -6.48 15.98 -23.50
N GLY A 119 -6.61 17.29 -23.25
CA GLY A 119 -5.50 18.23 -23.41
C GLY A 119 -4.29 17.91 -22.51
N LEU A 120 -4.52 17.39 -21.30
CA LEU A 120 -3.45 16.88 -20.45
C LEU A 120 -2.77 15.67 -21.09
N LEU A 121 -3.55 14.70 -21.59
CA LEU A 121 -3.01 13.49 -22.21
C LEU A 121 -2.19 13.84 -23.47
N GLU A 122 -2.66 14.75 -24.31
CA GLU A 122 -1.92 15.26 -25.50
C GLU A 122 -0.57 15.90 -25.09
N ASP A 123 -0.52 16.66 -24.01
CA ASP A 123 0.72 17.26 -23.54
C ASP A 123 1.67 16.22 -22.92
N LEU A 124 1.15 15.17 -22.28
CA LEU A 124 1.94 14.05 -21.78
C LEU A 124 2.53 13.22 -22.92
N GLU A 125 1.78 12.95 -23.99
CA GLU A 125 2.21 12.16 -25.15
C GLU A 125 3.40 12.78 -25.88
N LYS A 126 3.61 14.09 -25.76
CA LYS A 126 4.81 14.76 -26.28
C LYS A 126 6.11 14.31 -25.60
N LYS A 127 6.03 13.68 -24.45
CA LYS A 127 7.18 13.24 -23.62
C LYS A 127 7.19 11.75 -23.31
N PHE A 128 6.03 11.12 -23.31
CA PHE A 128 5.84 9.73 -22.92
C PHE A 128 5.04 9.01 -24.00
N THR A 129 5.31 7.74 -24.23
CA THR A 129 4.37 6.85 -24.93
C THR A 129 3.38 6.36 -23.89
N LEU A 130 2.17 6.90 -23.93
CA LEU A 130 1.11 6.50 -23.00
C LEU A 130 0.50 5.17 -23.43
N PRO A 131 0.05 4.32 -22.50
CA PRO A 131 -0.79 3.17 -22.79
C PRO A 131 -2.13 3.56 -23.47
N ASP A 132 -2.65 2.68 -24.32
CA ASP A 132 -3.96 2.89 -25.00
C ASP A 132 -5.11 3.00 -23.99
N THR A 133 -5.04 2.21 -22.91
CA THR A 133 -5.99 2.27 -21.79
C THR A 133 -5.28 2.76 -20.55
N LEU A 134 -5.83 3.81 -19.96
CA LEU A 134 -5.34 4.41 -18.72
C LEU A 134 -6.34 4.23 -17.60
N TYR A 135 -5.81 4.05 -16.41
CA TYR A 135 -6.52 3.89 -15.14
C TYR A 135 -6.05 4.94 -14.15
N VAL A 136 -6.88 5.27 -13.18
CA VAL A 136 -6.56 6.22 -12.10
C VAL A 136 -6.31 5.44 -10.81
N ASP A 137 -5.20 5.72 -10.13
CA ASP A 137 -4.98 5.18 -8.80
C ASP A 137 -5.63 6.10 -7.75
N ASN A 138 -6.50 5.54 -6.92
CA ASN A 138 -7.31 6.24 -5.94
C ASN A 138 -8.19 7.34 -6.53
N GLU A 139 -7.64 8.53 -6.80
CA GLU A 139 -8.36 9.69 -7.29
C GLU A 139 -7.51 10.56 -8.23
N LEU A 140 -8.17 11.27 -9.13
CA LEU A 140 -7.56 12.35 -9.91
C LEU A 140 -8.22 13.66 -9.50
N LEU A 141 -7.45 14.53 -8.86
CA LEU A 141 -7.87 15.85 -8.40
C LEU A 141 -7.40 16.95 -9.34
N ILE A 142 -8.35 17.76 -9.81
CA ILE A 142 -8.08 18.95 -10.62
C ILE A 142 -8.67 20.16 -9.92
N ARG A 143 -7.89 21.23 -9.70
CA ARG A 143 -8.40 22.54 -9.29
C ARG A 143 -8.23 23.54 -10.43
N PHE A 144 -9.19 24.43 -10.57
CA PHE A 144 -9.23 25.42 -11.64
C PHE A 144 -9.96 26.67 -11.16
N ASP A 145 -9.70 27.81 -11.80
CA ASP A 145 -10.40 29.06 -11.54
C ASP A 145 -11.77 29.14 -12.23
N GLY A 146 -12.50 30.23 -12.00
CA GLY A 146 -13.82 30.45 -12.59
C GLY A 146 -13.84 30.56 -14.12
N ASP A 147 -12.72 30.71 -14.78
CA ASP A 147 -12.57 30.76 -16.24
C ASP A 147 -12.08 29.43 -16.81
N GLY A 148 -11.88 28.43 -15.95
CA GLY A 148 -11.49 27.05 -16.31
C GLY A 148 -9.98 26.83 -16.39
N GLU A 149 -9.14 27.82 -16.05
CA GLU A 149 -7.70 27.65 -16.05
C GLU A 149 -7.27 26.76 -14.90
N ILE A 150 -6.61 25.65 -15.18
CA ILE A 150 -6.17 24.68 -14.19
C ILE A 150 -5.06 25.32 -13.33
N THR A 151 -5.30 25.38 -12.01
CA THR A 151 -4.38 25.93 -11.00
C THR A 151 -3.59 24.83 -10.29
N LYS A 152 -4.19 23.64 -10.13
CA LYS A 152 -3.59 22.46 -9.51
C LYS A 152 -4.11 21.18 -10.15
N LEU A 153 -3.22 20.17 -10.27
CA LEU A 153 -3.58 18.82 -10.67
C LEU A 153 -2.71 17.85 -9.87
N GLU A 154 -3.33 16.87 -9.26
CA GLU A 154 -2.66 15.82 -8.49
C GLU A 154 -3.37 14.49 -8.74
N GLY A 155 -2.58 13.44 -8.91
CA GLY A 155 -3.07 12.07 -9.06
C GLY A 155 -2.06 11.19 -9.75
N MET A 156 -2.36 9.91 -9.81
CA MET A 156 -1.54 8.94 -10.52
C MET A 156 -2.42 8.24 -11.56
N ILE A 157 -1.90 8.18 -12.80
CA ILE A 157 -2.49 7.37 -13.86
C ILE A 157 -1.55 6.24 -14.21
N TYR A 158 -2.09 5.09 -14.62
CA TYR A 158 -1.28 3.93 -14.96
C TYR A 158 -1.94 3.14 -16.09
N GLY A 159 -1.16 2.26 -16.71
CA GLY A 159 -1.66 1.39 -17.76
C GLY A 159 -0.57 0.49 -18.32
N LYS A 160 -0.98 -0.45 -19.16
CA LYS A 160 -0.13 -1.49 -19.73
C LYS A 160 0.44 -1.02 -21.06
N ASP A 161 1.77 -1.04 -21.18
CA ASP A 161 2.46 -0.71 -22.42
C ASP A 161 2.37 -1.85 -23.46
N GLU A 162 2.84 -1.60 -24.69
CA GLU A 162 2.87 -2.58 -25.80
C GLU A 162 3.63 -3.87 -25.45
N LYS A 163 4.51 -3.84 -24.43
CA LYS A 163 5.30 -5.00 -23.96
C LYS A 163 4.61 -5.74 -22.82
N GLY A 164 3.41 -5.31 -22.44
CA GLY A 164 2.64 -5.90 -21.36
C GLY A 164 3.07 -5.48 -19.96
N LYS A 165 3.96 -4.48 -19.80
CA LYS A 165 4.40 -3.95 -18.51
C LYS A 165 3.52 -2.80 -18.09
N VAL A 166 3.15 -2.78 -16.81
CA VAL A 166 2.36 -1.69 -16.23
C VAL A 166 3.28 -0.54 -15.85
N ASN A 167 3.06 0.61 -16.46
CA ASN A 167 3.77 1.85 -16.15
C ASN A 167 2.82 2.80 -15.42
N SER A 168 3.33 3.50 -14.39
CA SER A 168 2.56 4.52 -13.69
C SER A 168 3.20 5.90 -13.83
N TYR A 169 2.34 6.93 -13.85
CA TYR A 169 2.69 8.33 -14.06
C TYR A 169 2.08 9.13 -12.92
N LEU A 170 2.89 9.47 -11.92
CA LEU A 170 2.47 10.37 -10.85
C LEU A 170 2.53 11.81 -11.36
N LEU A 171 1.38 12.46 -11.38
CA LEU A 171 1.18 13.79 -11.93
C LEU A 171 1.11 14.82 -10.81
N SER A 172 1.85 15.91 -10.96
CA SER A 172 1.75 17.07 -10.08
C SER A 172 1.89 18.35 -10.88
N PHE A 173 0.81 19.13 -10.97
CA PHE A 173 0.83 20.46 -11.54
C PHE A 173 0.57 21.49 -10.46
N LYS A 174 1.56 22.35 -10.23
CA LYS A 174 1.50 23.46 -9.29
C LYS A 174 2.49 24.54 -9.72
N ASN A 175 2.16 25.81 -9.48
CA ASN A 175 3.02 26.94 -9.84
C ASN A 175 3.43 26.93 -11.32
N LYS A 176 2.48 26.62 -12.21
CA LYS A 176 2.66 26.57 -13.68
C LYS A 176 3.69 25.52 -14.16
N LYS A 177 3.96 24.49 -13.35
CA LYS A 177 4.88 23.40 -13.68
C LYS A 177 4.15 22.09 -13.56
N LEU A 178 4.13 21.32 -14.65
CA LEU A 178 3.68 19.94 -14.65
C LEU A 178 4.89 19.02 -14.51
N GLU A 179 4.99 18.37 -13.38
CA GLU A 179 6.02 17.39 -13.05
C GLU A 179 5.42 16.00 -13.10
N VAL A 180 6.12 15.08 -13.72
CA VAL A 180 5.67 13.70 -13.92
C VAL A 180 6.78 12.76 -13.49
N TRP A 181 6.43 11.83 -12.58
CA TRP A 181 7.30 10.74 -12.18
C TRP A 181 6.80 9.46 -12.84
N LEU A 182 7.62 8.90 -13.73
CA LEU A 182 7.37 7.64 -14.40
C LEU A 182 7.96 6.50 -13.54
N ASN A 183 7.13 5.54 -13.16
CA ASN A 183 7.57 4.26 -12.62
C ASN A 183 7.29 3.16 -13.65
N LYS A 184 8.34 2.55 -14.15
CA LYS A 184 8.26 1.46 -15.12
C LYS A 184 8.14 0.13 -14.38
N ASP A 185 7.25 -0.73 -14.89
CA ASP A 185 7.02 -2.05 -14.30
C ASP A 185 6.58 -1.93 -12.83
N ALA A 186 5.55 -1.13 -12.60
CA ALA A 186 5.15 -0.66 -11.28
C ALA A 186 4.45 -1.71 -10.41
N GLY A 187 4.19 -2.91 -10.95
CA GLY A 187 3.56 -4.01 -10.21
C GLY A 187 2.08 -3.81 -9.87
N PHE A 188 1.42 -2.81 -10.45
CA PHE A 188 -0.02 -2.62 -10.27
C PHE A 188 -0.81 -3.63 -11.09
N GLU A 189 -1.88 -4.13 -10.51
CA GLU A 189 -2.93 -4.82 -11.27
C GLU A 189 -3.83 -3.79 -11.96
N LEU A 190 -4.38 -4.15 -13.13
CA LEU A 190 -5.32 -3.29 -13.84
C LEU A 190 -6.69 -3.40 -13.18
N ASP A 191 -7.21 -2.29 -12.71
CA ASP A 191 -8.56 -2.21 -12.15
C ASP A 191 -9.51 -1.52 -13.14
N GLU A 192 -10.32 -2.31 -13.84
CA GLU A 192 -11.31 -1.82 -14.81
C GLU A 192 -12.31 -0.83 -14.19
N ASN A 193 -12.54 -0.91 -12.88
CA ASN A 193 -13.40 0.03 -12.16
C ASN A 193 -12.80 1.43 -12.11
N ARG A 194 -11.51 1.56 -12.37
CA ARG A 194 -10.74 2.82 -12.30
C ARG A 194 -10.34 3.35 -13.67
N ALA A 195 -10.92 2.84 -14.75
CA ALA A 195 -10.64 3.31 -16.11
C ALA A 195 -10.85 4.83 -16.23
N LEU A 196 -9.94 5.51 -16.95
CA LEU A 196 -9.98 6.96 -17.14
C LEU A 196 -11.01 7.39 -18.21
N ASP A 197 -11.33 6.54 -19.18
CA ASP A 197 -12.25 6.84 -20.26
C ASP A 197 -13.65 7.31 -19.82
N PRO A 198 -14.26 6.75 -18.75
CA PRO A 198 -15.51 7.31 -18.21
C PRO A 198 -15.39 8.76 -17.73
N MET A 199 -14.24 9.20 -17.20
CA MET A 199 -14.01 10.59 -16.81
C MET A 199 -14.10 11.53 -18.02
N ILE A 200 -13.50 11.15 -19.14
CA ILE A 200 -13.56 11.91 -20.41
C ILE A 200 -15.02 12.08 -20.85
N LYS A 201 -15.78 10.98 -20.80
CA LYS A 201 -17.21 10.98 -21.15
C LYS A 201 -18.04 11.85 -20.20
N LEU A 202 -17.75 11.79 -18.90
CA LEU A 202 -18.40 12.61 -17.88
C LEU A 202 -18.15 14.11 -18.11
N LEU A 203 -16.92 14.52 -18.30
CA LEU A 203 -16.57 15.92 -18.57
C LEU A 203 -17.28 16.46 -19.82
N LYS A 204 -17.33 15.69 -20.91
CA LYS A 204 -18.01 16.10 -22.16
C LYS A 204 -19.53 16.23 -22.02
N LYS A 205 -20.17 15.32 -21.25
CA LYS A 205 -21.65 15.23 -21.19
C LYS A 205 -22.25 16.05 -20.06
N SER A 206 -21.52 16.32 -18.97
CA SER A 206 -22.06 16.91 -17.73
C SER A 206 -22.49 18.37 -17.87
N LYS A 207 -21.96 19.12 -18.86
CA LYS A 207 -22.17 20.58 -18.98
C LYS A 207 -21.94 21.32 -17.66
N TYR A 208 -21.00 20.83 -16.86
CA TYR A 208 -20.70 21.28 -15.50
C TYR A 208 -20.32 22.78 -15.43
N GLN A 209 -19.89 23.39 -16.52
CA GLN A 209 -19.61 24.82 -16.58
C GLN A 209 -20.80 25.68 -16.13
N LYS A 210 -22.03 25.24 -16.40
CA LYS A 210 -23.24 25.96 -15.94
C LYS A 210 -23.34 26.02 -14.42
N GLU A 211 -22.92 24.96 -13.75
CA GLU A 211 -22.89 24.90 -12.28
C GLU A 211 -21.80 25.81 -11.71
N ILE A 212 -20.63 25.81 -12.36
CA ILE A 212 -19.53 26.71 -12.02
C ILE A 212 -19.97 28.17 -12.19
N ASP A 213 -20.62 28.52 -13.29
CA ASP A 213 -21.12 29.88 -13.54
C ASP A 213 -22.18 30.30 -12.49
N ALA A 214 -23.02 29.37 -12.05
CA ALA A 214 -23.97 29.62 -10.97
C ALA A 214 -23.27 29.86 -9.62
N TRP A 215 -22.30 29.01 -9.27
CA TRP A 215 -21.51 29.16 -8.05
C TRP A 215 -20.62 30.41 -8.08
N LYS A 216 -20.05 30.77 -9.22
CA LYS A 216 -19.26 32.00 -9.38
C LYS A 216 -20.09 33.27 -9.04
N LYS A 217 -21.38 33.28 -9.39
CA LYS A 217 -22.29 34.38 -9.03
C LYS A 217 -22.54 34.49 -7.53
N ILE A 218 -22.51 33.38 -6.81
CA ILE A 218 -22.79 33.32 -5.36
C ILE A 218 -21.54 33.54 -4.54
N TYR A 219 -20.43 32.89 -4.91
CA TYR A 219 -19.21 32.80 -4.10
C TYR A 219 -18.08 33.70 -4.62
N GLY A 220 -18.25 34.33 -5.79
CA GLY A 220 -17.24 35.21 -6.38
C GLY A 220 -16.10 34.45 -7.05
N ASP A 221 -14.91 35.07 -7.03
CA ASP A 221 -13.70 34.51 -7.63
C ASP A 221 -13.04 33.54 -6.65
N VAL A 222 -13.43 32.27 -6.76
CA VAL A 222 -12.92 31.14 -5.95
C VAL A 222 -12.42 30.03 -6.86
N ASP A 223 -11.51 29.20 -6.35
CA ASP A 223 -11.10 27.99 -7.04
C ASP A 223 -12.22 26.93 -6.95
N PHE A 224 -12.36 26.15 -8.01
CA PHE A 224 -13.24 25.01 -8.09
C PHE A 224 -12.42 23.73 -8.16
N GLY A 225 -13.01 22.62 -7.73
CA GLY A 225 -12.38 21.30 -7.77
C GLY A 225 -13.21 20.28 -8.54
N ILE A 226 -12.52 19.40 -9.23
CA ILE A 226 -13.06 18.17 -9.81
C ILE A 226 -12.30 17.00 -9.22
N ILE A 227 -13.02 15.99 -8.73
CA ILE A 227 -12.44 14.70 -8.33
C ILE A 227 -13.10 13.60 -9.14
N TYR A 228 -12.27 12.71 -9.67
CA TYR A 228 -12.70 11.47 -10.31
C TYR A 228 -12.15 10.27 -9.54
N TYR A 229 -13.05 9.34 -9.18
CA TYR A 229 -12.74 8.15 -8.36
C TYR A 229 -12.81 6.83 -9.14
N GLY A 230 -13.24 6.86 -10.43
CA GLY A 230 -13.64 5.67 -11.15
C GLY A 230 -15.06 5.23 -10.83
N LEU A 231 -15.29 3.92 -10.77
CA LEU A 231 -16.55 3.31 -10.39
C LEU A 231 -16.73 3.41 -8.87
N LYS A 232 -17.83 4.00 -8.42
CA LYS A 232 -18.12 4.25 -7.00
C LYS A 232 -19.58 3.94 -6.68
N GLU A 233 -19.83 3.56 -5.45
CA GLU A 233 -21.17 3.42 -4.90
C GLU A 233 -21.70 4.78 -4.43
N PHE A 234 -22.98 5.04 -4.73
CA PHE A 234 -23.68 6.27 -4.39
C PHE A 234 -25.00 5.99 -3.71
N PHE A 235 -25.21 6.65 -2.60
CA PHE A 235 -26.56 6.93 -2.11
C PHE A 235 -27.08 8.15 -2.84
N TYR A 236 -28.40 8.21 -3.03
CA TYR A 236 -29.02 9.43 -3.52
C TYR A 236 -28.75 10.57 -2.53
N SER A 237 -28.14 11.62 -3.02
CA SER A 237 -28.00 12.89 -2.30
C SER A 237 -28.43 14.03 -3.21
N ASP A 238 -28.93 15.11 -2.62
CA ASP A 238 -29.13 16.35 -3.37
C ASP A 238 -27.85 16.74 -4.10
N GLY A 239 -27.98 16.99 -5.40
CA GLY A 239 -26.85 17.31 -6.27
C GLY A 239 -26.33 16.18 -7.14
N THR A 240 -26.85 14.94 -7.07
CA THR A 240 -26.48 13.87 -7.98
C THR A 240 -27.23 13.98 -9.33
N LYS A 241 -26.48 14.00 -10.44
CA LYS A 241 -27.01 14.13 -11.81
C LYS A 241 -26.61 12.91 -12.63
N VAL A 242 -27.61 12.14 -13.07
CA VAL A 242 -27.42 10.97 -13.94
C VAL A 242 -27.37 11.42 -15.40
N LEU A 243 -26.29 11.08 -16.10
CA LEU A 243 -26.07 11.46 -17.50
C LEU A 243 -26.45 10.33 -18.45
N GLY A 244 -27.18 10.69 -19.52
CA GLY A 244 -27.54 9.75 -20.60
C GLY A 244 -28.80 8.93 -20.36
N SER A 245 -29.44 9.10 -19.23
CA SER A 245 -30.71 8.43 -18.90
C SER A 245 -31.91 9.32 -19.17
N LYS A 246 -33.04 8.76 -19.66
CA LYS A 246 -34.30 9.48 -19.82
C LYS A 246 -35.12 9.30 -18.54
N LYS A 247 -35.45 10.40 -17.89
CA LYS A 247 -36.12 10.46 -16.55
C LYS A 247 -37.42 9.64 -16.43
N GLU A 248 -38.10 9.27 -17.51
CA GLU A 248 -39.50 8.81 -17.40
C GLU A 248 -39.70 7.30 -17.21
N ASN A 249 -38.69 6.44 -17.39
CA ASN A 249 -38.84 4.97 -17.24
C ASN A 249 -37.58 4.27 -16.75
N ASP A 250 -36.72 4.94 -16.00
CA ASP A 250 -35.44 4.38 -15.58
C ASP A 250 -35.55 3.90 -14.13
N ASP A 251 -35.38 2.61 -13.91
CA ASP A 251 -35.41 1.99 -12.58
C ASP A 251 -34.34 2.56 -11.68
N VAL A 252 -33.25 3.09 -12.25
CA VAL A 252 -32.17 3.78 -11.52
C VAL A 252 -32.70 5.04 -10.82
N PHE A 253 -33.49 5.89 -11.54
CA PHE A 253 -34.06 7.08 -10.92
C PHE A 253 -35.06 6.71 -9.81
N LYS A 254 -35.88 5.68 -10.02
CA LYS A 254 -36.81 5.19 -9.00
C LYS A 254 -36.06 4.69 -7.77
N THR A 255 -34.97 3.96 -7.98
CA THR A 255 -34.11 3.44 -6.92
C THR A 255 -33.46 4.57 -6.12
N LEU A 256 -32.90 5.56 -6.82
CA LEU A 256 -32.28 6.74 -6.18
C LEU A 256 -33.32 7.57 -5.41
N ASP A 257 -34.50 7.85 -6.01
CA ASP A 257 -35.57 8.61 -5.37
C ASP A 257 -36.16 7.89 -4.14
N GLN A 258 -36.01 6.57 -4.05
CA GLN A 258 -36.43 5.74 -2.91
C GLN A 258 -35.29 5.54 -1.88
N GLY A 259 -34.16 6.23 -2.04
CA GLY A 259 -32.99 6.08 -1.15
C GLY A 259 -32.19 4.81 -1.39
N GLY A 260 -32.34 4.19 -2.56
CA GLY A 260 -31.54 3.03 -2.97
C GLY A 260 -30.12 3.42 -3.37
N GLU A 261 -29.27 2.41 -3.50
CA GLU A 261 -27.88 2.55 -3.86
C GLU A 261 -27.63 2.15 -5.31
N VAL A 262 -26.71 2.86 -5.95
CA VAL A 262 -26.22 2.54 -7.30
C VAL A 262 -24.71 2.59 -7.33
N LYS A 263 -24.14 1.73 -8.17
CA LYS A 263 -22.72 1.74 -8.50
C LYS A 263 -22.55 2.42 -9.86
N ALA A 264 -21.73 3.46 -9.94
CA ALA A 264 -21.59 4.24 -11.16
C ALA A 264 -20.20 4.89 -11.25
N ASN A 265 -19.74 5.13 -12.49
CA ASN A 265 -18.61 6.02 -12.70
C ASN A 265 -19.01 7.45 -12.36
N ALA A 266 -18.21 8.11 -11.51
CA ALA A 266 -18.56 9.38 -10.93
C ALA A 266 -17.49 10.44 -11.03
N LEU A 267 -17.95 11.67 -11.23
CA LEU A 267 -17.17 12.89 -11.17
C LEU A 267 -17.86 13.86 -10.24
N SER A 268 -17.16 14.29 -9.20
CA SER A 268 -17.66 15.25 -8.22
C SER A 268 -17.05 16.62 -8.45
N ILE A 269 -17.92 17.66 -8.45
CA ILE A 269 -17.51 19.06 -8.49
C ILE A 269 -17.77 19.71 -7.15
N PHE A 270 -16.85 20.50 -6.65
CA PHE A 270 -16.92 21.14 -5.36
C PHE A 270 -16.16 22.48 -5.33
N ILE A 271 -16.38 23.27 -4.30
CA ILE A 271 -15.56 24.45 -4.00
C ILE A 271 -14.63 24.07 -2.85
N PRO A 272 -13.29 24.09 -3.06
CA PRO A 272 -12.34 23.85 -1.98
C PRO A 272 -12.57 24.80 -0.80
N ASP A 273 -12.39 24.28 0.41
CA ASP A 273 -12.48 25.04 1.65
C ASP A 273 -13.90 25.65 1.95
N LYS A 274 -14.94 25.17 1.27
CA LYS A 274 -16.34 25.51 1.55
C LYS A 274 -17.13 24.28 1.92
N GLU A 275 -17.92 24.37 2.98
CA GLU A 275 -18.87 23.33 3.39
C GLU A 275 -20.15 23.41 2.54
N ILE A 276 -20.06 23.00 1.29
CA ILE A 276 -21.20 22.90 0.38
C ILE A 276 -21.32 21.47 -0.15
N THR A 277 -22.53 21.04 -0.42
CA THR A 277 -22.78 19.73 -1.03
C THR A 277 -22.15 19.67 -2.42
N PRO A 278 -21.21 18.74 -2.70
CA PRO A 278 -20.65 18.56 -4.04
C PRO A 278 -21.76 18.17 -5.04
N ILE A 279 -21.58 18.58 -6.30
CA ILE A 279 -22.43 18.11 -7.39
C ILE A 279 -21.77 16.89 -8.01
N ASN A 280 -22.48 15.76 -7.97
CA ASN A 280 -22.00 14.52 -8.55
C ASN A 280 -22.62 14.29 -9.93
N PHE A 281 -21.79 14.02 -10.92
CA PHE A 281 -22.22 13.55 -12.23
C PHE A 281 -21.88 12.08 -12.35
N ILE A 282 -22.86 11.23 -12.70
CA ILE A 282 -22.68 9.79 -12.83
C ILE A 282 -23.10 9.30 -14.22
N ILE A 283 -22.41 8.27 -14.72
CA ILE A 283 -22.76 7.53 -15.94
C ILE A 283 -22.73 6.03 -15.68
N ASN A 284 -23.48 5.28 -16.49
CA ASN A 284 -23.58 3.83 -16.43
C ASN A 284 -23.93 3.33 -15.03
N PRO A 285 -25.00 3.86 -14.42
CA PRO A 285 -25.39 3.41 -13.09
C PRO A 285 -25.95 1.98 -13.11
N GLU A 286 -25.52 1.18 -12.14
CA GLU A 286 -26.03 -0.16 -11.87
C GLU A 286 -26.69 -0.17 -10.49
N ILE A 287 -27.91 -0.76 -10.41
CA ILE A 287 -28.66 -0.84 -9.15
C ILE A 287 -28.00 -1.92 -8.28
N ILE A 288 -27.69 -1.56 -7.03
CA ILE A 288 -27.19 -2.51 -6.03
C ILE A 288 -28.42 -3.13 -5.35
N SER A 289 -28.63 -4.42 -5.56
CA SER A 289 -29.73 -5.15 -4.90
C SER A 289 -29.47 -5.26 -3.39
N SER A 290 -30.54 -5.38 -2.60
CA SER A 290 -30.43 -5.60 -1.15
C SER A 290 -29.65 -6.87 -0.79
N GLU A 291 -29.71 -7.89 -1.63
CA GLU A 291 -28.96 -9.14 -1.46
C GLU A 291 -27.46 -8.90 -1.69
N THR A 292 -27.08 -8.19 -2.75
CA THR A 292 -25.68 -7.81 -3.03
C THR A 292 -25.15 -6.90 -1.92
N ARG A 293 -25.97 -5.97 -1.41
CA ARG A 293 -25.57 -5.06 -0.33
C ARG A 293 -25.32 -5.80 0.98
N ASN A 294 -26.19 -6.74 1.33
CA ASN A 294 -26.00 -7.53 2.55
C ASN A 294 -24.72 -8.35 2.49
N ALA A 295 -24.39 -8.93 1.33
CA ALA A 295 -23.13 -9.64 1.13
C ALA A 295 -21.91 -8.72 1.25
N GLN A 296 -21.97 -7.50 0.68
CA GLN A 296 -20.90 -6.49 0.80
C GLN A 296 -20.74 -5.96 2.22
N LEU A 297 -21.85 -5.71 2.95
CA LEU A 297 -21.79 -5.32 4.35
C LEU A 297 -21.19 -6.41 5.23
N GLU A 298 -21.51 -7.67 4.95
CA GLU A 298 -20.84 -8.79 5.61
C GLU A 298 -19.33 -8.78 5.33
N GLU A 299 -18.89 -8.54 4.09
CA GLU A 299 -17.46 -8.43 3.73
C GLU A 299 -16.78 -7.22 4.41
N GLU A 300 -17.40 -6.02 4.39
CA GLU A 300 -16.83 -4.83 5.07
C GLU A 300 -16.73 -5.00 6.59
N VAL A 301 -17.73 -5.63 7.21
CA VAL A 301 -17.69 -5.92 8.65
C VAL A 301 -16.64 -6.97 8.94
N ILE A 302 -16.47 -7.94 8.06
CA ILE A 302 -15.40 -8.95 8.10
C ILE A 302 -14.03 -8.28 8.03
N GLU A 303 -13.81 -7.33 7.10
CA GLU A 303 -12.55 -6.59 7.00
C GLU A 303 -12.27 -5.69 8.21
N LYS A 304 -13.27 -4.98 8.69
CA LYS A 304 -13.15 -4.12 9.88
C LYS A 304 -12.92 -4.92 11.17
N SER A 305 -13.39 -6.15 11.25
CA SER A 305 -13.18 -7.02 12.41
C SER A 305 -11.78 -7.65 12.46
N LYS A 306 -10.99 -7.56 11.39
CA LYS A 306 -9.59 -8.07 11.33
C LYS A 306 -8.59 -7.31 12.23
N GLY A 307 -8.98 -6.24 12.92
CA GLY A 307 -8.05 -5.30 13.54
C GLY A 307 -8.04 -5.19 15.07
N GLU A 308 -8.95 -5.84 15.82
CA GLU A 308 -8.96 -5.74 17.28
C GLU A 308 -9.07 -7.13 17.95
N ASP A 309 -7.93 -7.62 18.43
CA ASP A 309 -7.90 -8.78 19.30
C ASP A 309 -8.74 -8.52 20.55
N SER A 310 -9.66 -9.44 20.87
CA SER A 310 -10.50 -9.35 22.08
C SER A 310 -9.77 -9.80 23.34
N TRP A 311 -8.50 -10.20 23.22
CA TRP A 311 -7.67 -10.70 24.31
C TRP A 311 -6.40 -9.85 24.51
N THR A 312 -5.77 -10.04 25.66
CA THR A 312 -4.52 -9.39 26.03
C THR A 312 -3.47 -10.43 26.40
N LEU A 313 -2.26 -10.27 25.88
CA LEU A 313 -1.09 -11.10 26.22
C LEU A 313 -0.21 -10.39 27.26
N ASP A 314 -0.01 -10.98 28.42
CA ASP A 314 1.06 -10.60 29.31
C ASP A 314 2.38 -11.19 28.80
N LYS A 315 3.22 -10.34 28.24
CA LYS A 315 4.51 -10.74 27.62
C LYS A 315 5.51 -11.31 28.65
N ASN A 316 5.36 -11.00 29.93
CA ASN A 316 6.28 -11.47 30.98
C ASN A 316 6.00 -12.92 31.40
N THR A 317 4.71 -13.27 31.52
CA THR A 317 4.28 -14.59 31.96
C THR A 317 3.83 -15.49 30.81
N GLY A 318 3.53 -14.92 29.64
CA GLY A 318 2.89 -15.62 28.52
C GLY A 318 1.41 -15.94 28.77
N THR A 319 0.81 -15.38 29.82
CA THR A 319 -0.60 -15.54 30.14
C THR A 319 -1.43 -14.72 29.18
N MET A 320 -2.46 -15.35 28.62
CA MET A 320 -3.38 -14.69 27.69
C MET A 320 -4.77 -14.66 28.31
N TYR A 321 -5.43 -13.50 28.29
CA TYR A 321 -6.72 -13.33 28.97
C TYR A 321 -7.68 -12.43 28.21
N THR A 322 -8.96 -12.69 28.39
CA THR A 322 -10.09 -11.93 27.84
C THR A 322 -11.16 -11.71 28.90
N PHE A 323 -11.95 -10.63 28.74
CA PHE A 323 -13.12 -10.36 29.54
C PHE A 323 -14.34 -10.21 28.66
N LEU A 324 -15.49 -10.70 29.15
CA LEU A 324 -16.74 -10.60 28.40
C LEU A 324 -17.08 -9.12 28.12
N LYS A 325 -17.41 -8.82 26.87
CA LYS A 325 -17.86 -7.48 26.46
C LYS A 325 -19.15 -7.07 27.18
N SER A 326 -20.02 -8.04 27.47
CA SER A 326 -21.31 -7.85 28.19
C SER A 326 -21.16 -7.69 29.70
N ASN A 327 -20.10 -8.27 30.30
CA ASN A 327 -19.86 -8.19 31.76
C ASN A 327 -18.36 -8.33 32.06
N LYS A 328 -17.71 -7.22 32.27
CA LYS A 328 -16.26 -7.17 32.54
C LYS A 328 -15.83 -7.76 33.91
N ASN A 329 -16.76 -8.18 34.76
CA ASN A 329 -16.40 -8.95 35.95
C ASN A 329 -16.08 -10.40 35.64
N ILE A 330 -16.57 -10.90 34.49
CA ILE A 330 -16.32 -12.28 34.05
C ILE A 330 -15.21 -12.26 33.02
N GLY A 331 -14.18 -13.04 33.29
CA GLY A 331 -13.04 -13.18 32.41
C GLY A 331 -12.46 -14.60 32.43
N PHE A 332 -11.67 -14.88 31.40
CA PHE A 332 -11.00 -16.17 31.23
C PHE A 332 -9.53 -15.91 30.90
N ARG A 333 -8.63 -16.79 31.35
CA ARG A 333 -7.22 -16.70 31.02
C ARG A 333 -6.56 -18.07 30.81
N LEU A 334 -5.68 -18.14 29.85
CA LEU A 334 -4.77 -19.26 29.64
C LEU A 334 -3.46 -18.97 30.37
N VAL A 335 -3.19 -19.76 31.39
CA VAL A 335 -1.98 -19.61 32.22
C VAL A 335 -1.01 -20.70 31.83
N VAL A 336 0.25 -20.32 31.57
CA VAL A 336 1.35 -21.26 31.29
C VAL A 336 1.63 -22.09 32.53
N THR A 337 1.56 -23.41 32.46
CA THR A 337 1.86 -24.34 33.53
C THR A 337 3.24 -24.97 33.41
N ASP A 338 3.69 -25.17 32.14
CA ASP A 338 5.03 -25.71 31.86
C ASP A 338 5.47 -25.25 30.46
N ALA A 339 6.77 -25.34 30.18
CA ALA A 339 7.34 -24.97 28.88
C ALA A 339 8.51 -25.89 28.54
N ALA A 340 8.49 -26.45 27.32
CA ALA A 340 9.55 -27.31 26.84
C ALA A 340 9.82 -27.07 25.35
N LEU A 341 11.09 -26.87 24.95
CA LEU A 341 11.55 -26.79 23.56
C LEU A 341 10.74 -25.82 22.66
N GLY A 342 10.34 -24.65 23.22
CA GLY A 342 9.57 -23.66 22.46
C GLY A 342 8.05 -23.87 22.49
N SER A 343 7.56 -24.97 23.06
CA SER A 343 6.14 -25.21 23.31
C SER A 343 5.78 -24.93 24.77
N ARG A 344 4.52 -24.62 25.00
CA ARG A 344 3.96 -24.33 26.32
C ARG A 344 2.75 -25.22 26.58
N PHE A 345 2.51 -25.48 27.85
CA PHE A 345 1.31 -26.13 28.35
C PHE A 345 0.47 -25.10 29.12
N TYR A 346 -0.84 -25.25 29.04
CA TYR A 346 -1.75 -24.24 29.58
C TYR A 346 -2.81 -24.90 30.47
N LYS A 347 -3.29 -24.13 31.45
CA LYS A 347 -4.57 -24.33 32.13
C LYS A 347 -5.49 -23.14 31.86
N LEU A 348 -6.78 -23.38 31.89
CA LEU A 348 -7.79 -22.31 31.80
C LEU A 348 -8.28 -21.95 33.20
N GLU A 349 -8.27 -20.66 33.49
CA GLU A 349 -8.85 -20.11 34.71
C GLU A 349 -9.95 -19.11 34.38
N LYS A 350 -10.97 -19.02 35.26
CA LYS A 350 -12.09 -18.08 35.17
C LYS A 350 -12.08 -17.14 36.37
N THR A 351 -12.49 -15.89 36.14
CA THR A 351 -12.80 -14.91 37.19
C THR A 351 -14.27 -14.48 37.09
N SER A 352 -14.89 -14.16 38.22
CA SER A 352 -16.21 -13.56 38.33
C SER A 352 -16.20 -12.20 39.06
N ASP A 353 -15.02 -11.70 39.40
CA ASP A 353 -14.83 -10.49 40.23
C ASP A 353 -13.90 -9.45 39.57
N GLY A 354 -13.78 -9.50 38.23
CA GLY A 354 -12.96 -8.59 37.43
C GLY A 354 -11.46 -8.86 37.55
N GLY A 355 -11.08 -10.11 37.77
CA GLY A 355 -9.68 -10.53 37.81
C GLY A 355 -9.01 -10.44 39.15
N LYS A 356 -9.76 -10.16 40.25
CA LYS A 356 -9.22 -10.14 41.61
C LYS A 356 -8.90 -11.56 42.11
N THR A 357 -9.78 -12.50 41.80
CA THR A 357 -9.59 -13.94 42.08
C THR A 357 -9.80 -14.76 40.81
N TRP A 358 -9.08 -15.87 40.70
CA TRP A 358 -9.12 -16.77 39.55
C TRP A 358 -9.26 -18.20 40.01
N GLU A 359 -10.16 -18.95 39.39
CA GLU A 359 -10.44 -20.33 39.65
C GLU A 359 -10.03 -21.20 38.47
N ASN A 360 -9.36 -22.33 38.70
CA ASN A 360 -8.98 -23.28 37.66
C ASN A 360 -10.24 -24.02 37.17
N ILE A 361 -10.60 -23.83 35.87
CA ILE A 361 -11.74 -24.50 35.25
C ILE A 361 -11.31 -25.73 34.47
N ASN A 362 -10.16 -25.67 33.78
CA ASN A 362 -9.65 -26.76 32.98
C ASN A 362 -8.13 -26.79 33.03
N SER A 363 -7.57 -27.95 33.44
CA SER A 363 -6.12 -28.12 33.52
C SER A 363 -5.47 -28.55 32.21
N ASN A 364 -6.26 -28.81 31.14
CA ASN A 364 -5.78 -29.25 29.85
C ASN A 364 -6.72 -28.80 28.71
N PRO A 365 -6.84 -27.46 28.46
CA PRO A 365 -7.79 -26.90 27.48
C PRO A 365 -7.46 -27.27 26.05
N PHE A 366 -6.25 -27.69 25.73
CA PHE A 366 -5.79 -28.06 24.40
C PHE A 366 -5.64 -29.57 24.17
N LEU A 367 -6.22 -30.40 25.04
CA LEU A 367 -6.28 -31.86 24.86
C LEU A 367 -4.89 -32.48 24.58
N ASP A 368 -3.89 -32.15 25.39
CA ASP A 368 -2.46 -32.51 25.23
C ASP A 368 -1.77 -31.90 23.98
N GLY A 369 -2.41 -30.99 23.27
CA GLY A 369 -1.78 -30.20 22.22
C GLY A 369 -0.62 -29.35 22.76
N THR A 370 0.48 -29.29 22.01
CA THR A 370 1.68 -28.57 22.36
C THR A 370 1.94 -27.41 21.39
N GLY A 371 2.19 -26.22 21.91
CA GLY A 371 2.40 -25.05 21.08
C GLY A 371 2.45 -23.77 21.90
N VAL A 372 2.14 -22.66 21.25
CA VAL A 372 2.00 -21.34 21.88
C VAL A 372 0.56 -20.87 21.70
N ALA A 373 -0.10 -20.47 22.78
CA ALA A 373 -1.46 -19.93 22.67
C ALA A 373 -1.44 -18.70 21.75
N GLU A 374 -2.37 -18.66 20.79
CA GLU A 374 -2.51 -17.60 19.82
C GLU A 374 -3.63 -16.62 20.17
N GLY A 375 -4.65 -17.10 20.87
CA GLY A 375 -5.79 -16.29 21.27
C GLY A 375 -6.70 -17.03 22.24
N ILE A 376 -7.55 -16.24 22.91
CA ILE A 376 -8.66 -16.70 23.73
C ILE A 376 -9.80 -15.71 23.62
N GLU A 377 -10.98 -16.15 23.24
CA GLU A 377 -12.17 -15.31 23.15
C GLU A 377 -13.39 -16.04 23.70
N PHE A 378 -14.14 -15.40 24.58
CA PHE A 378 -15.43 -15.87 25.05
C PHE A 378 -16.52 -14.89 24.64
N LEU A 379 -17.50 -15.36 23.90
CA LEU A 379 -18.64 -14.58 23.44
C LEU A 379 -19.70 -14.42 24.51
N ASN A 380 -19.81 -15.41 25.39
CA ASN A 380 -20.63 -15.39 26.60
C ASN A 380 -19.99 -16.31 27.66
N GLU A 381 -20.65 -16.51 28.80
CA GLU A 381 -20.11 -17.31 29.92
C GLU A 381 -19.84 -18.77 29.60
N ASN A 382 -20.54 -19.30 28.58
CA ASN A 382 -20.49 -20.71 28.22
C ASN A 382 -19.74 -21.00 26.92
N PHE A 383 -19.79 -20.03 25.97
CA PHE A 383 -19.34 -20.25 24.63
C PHE A 383 -18.08 -19.42 24.31
N GLY A 384 -17.02 -20.09 23.87
CA GLY A 384 -15.75 -19.45 23.57
C GLY A 384 -14.80 -20.30 22.74
N PHE A 385 -13.66 -19.70 22.40
CA PHE A 385 -12.60 -20.28 21.58
C PHE A 385 -11.24 -20.09 22.22
N ALA A 386 -10.33 -21.04 21.95
CA ALA A 386 -8.91 -20.93 22.27
C ALA A 386 -8.09 -21.39 21.07
N GLY A 387 -7.06 -20.64 20.71
CA GLY A 387 -6.14 -20.94 19.61
C GLY A 387 -4.79 -21.40 20.10
N LEU A 388 -4.22 -22.42 19.43
CA LEU A 388 -2.90 -22.97 19.71
C LEU A 388 -2.08 -23.02 18.43
N GLN A 389 -1.00 -22.25 18.35
CA GLN A 389 -0.07 -22.23 17.24
C GLN A 389 1.04 -23.25 17.46
N GLY A 390 1.33 -24.07 16.45
CA GLY A 390 2.49 -24.95 16.44
C GLY A 390 3.82 -24.19 16.42
N GLY A 391 4.88 -24.82 16.93
CA GLY A 391 6.19 -24.17 17.10
C GLY A 391 6.85 -23.64 15.83
N SER A 392 6.47 -24.11 14.63
CA SER A 392 6.98 -23.60 13.34
C SER A 392 6.21 -22.38 12.80
N GLY A 393 5.00 -22.10 13.34
CA GLY A 393 4.12 -21.05 12.82
C GLY A 393 3.41 -21.40 11.50
N GLU A 394 3.58 -22.64 11.01
CA GLU A 394 2.97 -23.12 9.76
C GLU A 394 1.60 -23.77 9.96
N HIS A 395 1.20 -24.03 11.20
CA HIS A 395 -0.11 -24.55 11.53
C HIS A 395 -0.60 -24.02 12.85
N SER A 396 -1.90 -23.94 13.00
CA SER A 396 -2.58 -23.65 14.25
C SER A 396 -3.84 -24.49 14.38
N GLU A 397 -4.31 -24.63 15.60
CA GLU A 397 -5.50 -25.36 15.95
C GLU A 397 -6.44 -24.48 16.75
N ILE A 398 -7.72 -24.52 16.42
CA ILE A 398 -8.74 -23.80 17.17
C ILE A 398 -9.60 -24.80 17.93
N TYR A 399 -9.83 -24.51 19.18
CA TYR A 399 -10.64 -25.29 20.10
C TYR A 399 -11.87 -24.47 20.51
N VAL A 400 -13.02 -25.11 20.56
CA VAL A 400 -14.31 -24.50 20.91
C VAL A 400 -14.83 -25.11 22.20
N THR A 401 -15.44 -24.28 23.04
CA THR A 401 -16.16 -24.72 24.23
C THR A 401 -17.60 -24.18 24.21
N SER A 402 -18.54 -24.99 24.71
CA SER A 402 -19.93 -24.60 24.92
C SER A 402 -20.39 -24.73 26.37
N ASP A 403 -19.45 -25.01 27.28
CA ASP A 403 -19.73 -25.23 28.71
C ASP A 403 -18.85 -24.38 29.64
N GLY A 404 -18.41 -23.20 29.15
CA GLY A 404 -17.62 -22.25 29.93
C GLY A 404 -16.17 -22.65 30.10
N GLY A 405 -15.64 -23.49 29.21
CA GLY A 405 -14.26 -23.91 29.22
C GLY A 405 -13.99 -25.20 30.03
N ALA A 406 -15.03 -25.83 30.57
CA ALA A 406 -14.88 -27.10 31.27
C ALA A 406 -14.40 -28.20 30.31
N ASN A 407 -14.94 -28.21 29.07
CA ASN A 407 -14.48 -29.07 28.01
C ASN A 407 -14.25 -28.27 26.74
N PHE A 408 -13.28 -28.72 25.94
CA PHE A 408 -12.99 -28.17 24.61
C PHE A 408 -13.04 -29.26 23.57
N GLU A 409 -13.45 -28.89 22.36
CA GLU A 409 -13.39 -29.74 21.17
C GLU A 409 -12.58 -29.04 20.09
N LYS A 410 -11.74 -29.80 19.40
CA LYS A 410 -10.96 -29.25 18.26
C LYS A 410 -11.87 -29.05 17.05
N ILE A 411 -11.80 -27.88 16.44
CA ILE A 411 -12.56 -27.55 15.24
C ILE A 411 -11.96 -28.33 14.05
N ASN A 412 -12.82 -28.99 13.29
CA ASN A 412 -12.48 -29.65 12.05
C ASN A 412 -13.21 -28.97 10.90
N LEU A 413 -12.47 -28.38 9.97
CA LEU A 413 -13.02 -27.66 8.82
C LEU A 413 -13.19 -28.58 7.62
N PRO A 414 -14.27 -28.42 6.80
CA PRO A 414 -14.59 -29.29 5.68
C PRO A 414 -13.78 -28.92 4.43
N TYR A 415 -12.47 -29.14 4.46
CA TYR A 415 -11.56 -28.83 3.33
C TYR A 415 -11.92 -29.55 2.05
N GLU A 416 -12.57 -30.72 2.14
CA GLU A 416 -13.05 -31.48 1.00
C GLU A 416 -14.15 -30.79 0.18
N LYS A 417 -14.79 -29.77 0.75
CA LYS A 417 -15.80 -28.94 0.07
C LYS A 417 -15.25 -27.72 -0.65
N VAL A 418 -13.96 -27.43 -0.48
CA VAL A 418 -13.31 -26.29 -1.12
C VAL A 418 -13.14 -26.59 -2.61
N GLN A 419 -13.76 -25.78 -3.46
CA GLN A 419 -13.70 -25.92 -4.91
C GLN A 419 -12.59 -25.08 -5.57
N ASN A 420 -12.31 -23.92 -5.01
CA ASN A 420 -11.33 -22.98 -5.54
C ASN A 420 -10.35 -22.55 -4.45
N LEU A 421 -9.08 -22.52 -4.81
CA LEU A 421 -8.05 -21.92 -3.97
C LEU A 421 -7.90 -20.41 -4.30
N PRO A 422 -7.48 -19.57 -3.34
CA PRO A 422 -7.12 -18.20 -3.60
C PRO A 422 -6.14 -18.07 -4.78
N GLU A 423 -6.30 -17.04 -5.61
CA GLU A 423 -5.51 -16.91 -6.84
C GLU A 423 -4.02 -16.80 -6.58
N LYS A 424 -3.65 -16.04 -5.56
CA LYS A 424 -2.27 -15.92 -5.08
C LYS A 424 -1.66 -17.27 -4.72
N GLY A 425 -2.43 -18.14 -4.06
CA GLY A 425 -1.99 -19.51 -3.74
C GLY A 425 -1.73 -20.35 -4.98
N LYS A 426 -2.58 -20.23 -6.01
CA LYS A 426 -2.39 -20.94 -7.30
C LYS A 426 -1.11 -20.49 -8.00
N GLU A 427 -0.81 -19.18 -8.00
CA GLU A 427 0.38 -18.60 -8.62
C GLU A 427 1.67 -19.16 -8.00
N TYR A 428 1.71 -19.34 -6.69
CA TYR A 428 2.85 -19.89 -5.95
C TYR A 428 2.86 -21.42 -5.83
N GLY A 429 1.92 -22.13 -6.47
CA GLY A 429 1.83 -23.58 -6.43
C GLY A 429 1.42 -24.14 -5.06
N ILE A 430 0.76 -23.32 -4.24
CA ILE A 430 0.22 -23.72 -2.93
C ILE A 430 -0.98 -24.63 -3.14
N THR A 431 -1.03 -25.73 -2.42
CA THR A 431 -2.14 -26.69 -2.46
C THR A 431 -3.05 -26.53 -1.24
N ILE A 432 -4.23 -27.14 -1.26
CA ILE A 432 -5.18 -27.09 -0.14
C ILE A 432 -4.56 -27.60 1.17
N GLU A 433 -3.63 -28.54 1.08
CA GLU A 433 -2.93 -29.12 2.25
C GLU A 433 -2.01 -28.12 2.96
N ASN A 434 -1.68 -27.00 2.34
CA ASN A 434 -0.87 -25.94 2.93
C ASN A 434 -1.67 -24.98 3.80
N TYR A 435 -3.00 -24.91 3.64
CA TYR A 435 -3.87 -24.01 4.41
C TYR A 435 -4.18 -24.57 5.80
N LYS A 436 -3.14 -24.72 6.64
CA LYS A 436 -3.20 -25.34 7.97
C LYS A 436 -3.16 -24.35 9.13
N TYR A 437 -2.95 -23.07 8.84
CA TYR A 437 -2.93 -22.03 9.85
C TYR A 437 -4.34 -21.43 9.97
N LEU A 438 -5.00 -21.68 11.08
CA LEU A 438 -6.33 -21.17 11.38
C LEU A 438 -6.21 -19.89 12.21
N LYS A 439 -6.65 -18.77 11.67
CA LYS A 439 -6.77 -17.52 12.46
C LYS A 439 -7.88 -17.69 13.50
N MET A 440 -7.76 -16.95 14.61
CA MET A 440 -8.82 -16.94 15.65
C MET A 440 -10.18 -16.62 15.04
N PRO A 441 -11.26 -17.32 15.50
CA PRO A 441 -12.60 -17.09 15.02
C PRO A 441 -13.06 -15.66 15.24
N ARG A 442 -13.87 -15.15 14.33
CA ARG A 442 -14.50 -13.84 14.45
C ARG A 442 -16.01 -13.92 14.28
N MET A 443 -16.75 -13.10 15.01
CA MET A 443 -18.19 -13.01 14.90
C MET A 443 -18.61 -11.88 13.98
N VAL A 444 -19.49 -12.19 13.02
CA VAL A 444 -20.12 -11.20 12.15
C VAL A 444 -21.62 -11.49 12.15
N GLY A 445 -22.39 -10.62 12.78
CA GLY A 445 -23.80 -10.89 13.03
C GLY A 445 -23.99 -12.15 13.87
N ASN A 446 -24.69 -13.14 13.32
CA ASN A 446 -24.92 -14.42 13.96
C ASN A 446 -24.00 -15.54 13.45
N LYS A 447 -23.05 -15.22 12.57
CA LYS A 447 -22.14 -16.20 11.98
C LYS A 447 -20.75 -16.09 12.58
N ILE A 448 -20.08 -17.21 12.68
CA ILE A 448 -18.70 -17.34 13.12
C ILE A 448 -17.85 -17.65 11.89
N TYR A 449 -16.78 -16.92 11.67
CA TYR A 449 -15.86 -17.10 10.55
C TYR A 449 -14.49 -17.54 11.03
N ILE A 450 -13.86 -18.46 10.30
CA ILE A 450 -12.45 -18.84 10.46
C ILE A 450 -11.76 -18.72 9.12
N LEU A 451 -10.62 -18.02 9.11
CA LEU A 451 -9.75 -17.93 7.96
C LEU A 451 -8.61 -18.93 8.10
N ALA A 452 -8.47 -19.83 7.12
CA ALA A 452 -7.37 -20.75 7.00
C ALA A 452 -6.34 -20.21 6.01
N THR A 453 -5.10 -20.01 6.44
CA THR A 453 -3.98 -19.46 5.66
C THR A 453 -2.82 -20.45 5.55
N PRO A 454 -1.86 -20.26 4.62
CA PRO A 454 -0.66 -21.10 4.55
C PRO A 454 0.26 -20.95 5.77
N ASP A 455 0.29 -19.77 6.37
CA ASP A 455 1.10 -19.47 7.57
C ASP A 455 0.50 -18.31 8.38
N SER A 456 1.16 -17.95 9.47
CA SER A 456 0.71 -16.89 10.40
C SER A 456 0.75 -15.47 9.83
N PHE A 457 1.52 -15.21 8.78
CA PHE A 457 1.73 -13.88 8.22
C PHE A 457 0.79 -13.56 7.05
N GLU A 458 0.27 -14.62 6.39
CA GLU A 458 -0.66 -14.43 5.27
C GLU A 458 -2.03 -13.95 5.78
N GLU A 459 -2.60 -12.98 5.04
CA GLU A 459 -3.92 -12.43 5.34
C GLU A 459 -5.00 -12.93 4.38
N GLU A 460 -4.58 -13.54 3.27
CA GLU A 460 -5.48 -14.17 2.30
C GLU A 460 -5.52 -15.69 2.51
N GLY A 461 -6.70 -16.26 2.43
CA GLY A 461 -6.88 -17.68 2.70
C GLY A 461 -8.24 -18.22 2.28
N ILE A 462 -8.54 -19.42 2.76
CA ILE A 462 -9.83 -20.07 2.61
C ILE A 462 -10.67 -19.73 3.83
N GLU A 463 -11.82 -19.14 3.60
CA GLU A 463 -12.72 -18.72 4.66
C GLU A 463 -13.86 -19.72 4.86
N PHE A 464 -14.07 -20.11 6.11
CA PHE A 464 -15.15 -20.98 6.54
C PHE A 464 -16.08 -20.25 7.50
N TYR A 465 -17.35 -20.61 7.50
CA TYR A 465 -18.32 -20.03 8.44
C TYR A 465 -19.21 -21.07 9.09
N SER A 466 -19.72 -20.74 10.26
CA SER A 466 -20.69 -21.52 11.02
C SER A 466 -21.87 -20.64 11.44
N GLU A 467 -23.10 -21.18 11.38
CA GLU A 467 -24.34 -20.54 11.84
C GLU A 467 -24.91 -21.21 13.09
N ASP A 468 -24.26 -22.23 13.63
CA ASP A 468 -24.74 -23.07 14.70
C ASP A 468 -23.74 -23.21 15.86
N GLU A 469 -23.09 -22.11 16.21
CA GLU A 469 -22.10 -22.05 17.30
C GLU A 469 -20.90 -23.00 17.08
N GLY A 470 -20.41 -23.07 15.83
CA GLY A 470 -19.22 -23.85 15.51
C GLY A 470 -19.43 -25.36 15.43
N LYS A 471 -20.67 -25.88 15.46
CA LYS A 471 -20.98 -27.28 15.36
C LYS A 471 -20.81 -27.82 13.95
N THR A 472 -21.23 -27.02 12.95
CA THR A 472 -21.02 -27.33 11.53
C THR A 472 -20.39 -26.14 10.81
N TRP A 473 -19.58 -26.47 9.80
CA TRP A 473 -18.85 -25.48 9.03
C TRP A 473 -19.14 -25.60 7.54
N GLN A 474 -19.17 -24.47 6.87
CA GLN A 474 -19.35 -24.35 5.43
C GLN A 474 -18.24 -23.48 4.85
N VAL A 475 -17.91 -23.71 3.56
CA VAL A 475 -16.96 -22.87 2.85
C VAL A 475 -17.65 -21.57 2.47
N PHE A 476 -17.02 -20.42 2.77
CA PHE A 476 -17.54 -19.09 2.40
C PHE A 476 -16.91 -18.61 1.09
N LYS A 477 -15.60 -18.74 0.97
CA LYS A 477 -14.78 -18.42 -0.22
C LYS A 477 -13.68 -19.45 -0.41
#